data_2da90d03b3aa39c3b9692dca99db3b1f
#
_entry.id   2da90d03b3aa39c3b9692dca99db3b1f
#
_cell.length_a   1.000
_cell.length_b   1.000
_cell.length_c   1.000
_cell.angle_alpha   90.00
_cell.angle_beta   90.00
_cell.angle_gamma   90.00
#
_symmetry.space_group_name_H-M   'P 1'
#
loop_
_entity.id
_entity.type
_entity.pdbx_description
1 polymer ?
#
loop_
_entity_poly.entity_id
_entity_poly.type
_entity_poly.pdbx_seq_one_letter_code
_entity_poly.pdbx_strand_id
1 'polypeptide(L)'
;MAMISASDFRNGVTFEMDGKVMQVVEFQHVKPGKGAAFVRTKMKDIINGGVTETSFNPTAKFEQAYVERKDMEYSYNDGDLYYFMDMETYDMIPISKDMLGDAFRFVKENMTCKVMSYKGSVFGVEPPNFVELEVTETDPGFKGDTATNVTKPATLETGTEIKVPLFINPGDKIKIDTRTGEYLERCKA
;
A
#
# COMPACT_ATOMS: atom_id res chain seq x y z
N MET A 1 26.00 -4.58 11.56
CA MET A 1 24.54 -4.62 11.47
C MET A 1 23.97 -3.86 12.65
N ALA A 2 22.97 -2.99 12.42
CA ALA A 2 22.40 -2.21 13.51
C ALA A 2 21.39 -3.06 14.29
N MET A 3 21.48 -3.00 15.62
CA MET A 3 20.56 -3.67 16.53
C MET A 3 19.57 -2.65 17.08
N ILE A 4 18.31 -3.09 17.24
CA ILE A 4 17.26 -2.29 17.85
C ILE A 4 16.68 -3.05 19.04
N SER A 5 16.39 -2.35 20.14
CA SER A 5 15.71 -2.96 21.26
C SER A 5 14.19 -2.79 21.15
N ALA A 6 13.42 -3.67 21.78
CA ALA A 6 11.96 -3.56 21.79
C ALA A 6 11.48 -2.24 22.44
N SER A 7 12.25 -1.69 23.36
CA SER A 7 11.96 -0.37 23.96
C SER A 7 12.00 0.79 22.94
N ASP A 8 12.70 0.60 21.83
CA ASP A 8 12.86 1.62 20.78
C ASP A 8 11.89 1.45 19.62
N PHE A 9 10.96 0.49 19.71
CA PHE A 9 9.97 0.28 18.68
C PHE A 9 9.10 1.52 18.45
N ARG A 10 8.87 1.79 17.16
CA ARG A 10 7.94 2.81 16.66
C ARG A 10 7.21 2.23 15.46
N ASN A 11 6.03 2.74 15.18
CA ASN A 11 5.27 2.32 14.00
C ASN A 11 6.11 2.51 12.73
N GLY A 12 6.14 1.49 11.87
CA GLY A 12 6.92 1.48 10.64
C GLY A 12 8.36 0.94 10.77
N VAL A 13 8.88 0.76 11.97
CA VAL A 13 10.20 0.14 12.18
C VAL A 13 10.19 -1.29 11.68
N THR A 14 11.23 -1.68 10.94
CA THR A 14 11.42 -3.03 10.41
C THR A 14 12.60 -3.73 11.05
N PHE A 15 12.42 -4.99 11.40
CA PHE A 15 13.44 -5.81 12.06
C PHE A 15 13.31 -7.29 11.65
N GLU A 16 14.39 -8.04 11.81
CA GLU A 16 14.41 -9.48 11.56
C GLU A 16 13.97 -10.25 12.81
N MET A 17 13.09 -11.22 12.64
CA MET A 17 12.70 -12.17 13.66
C MET A 17 12.33 -13.51 13.01
N ASP A 18 12.94 -14.60 13.48
CA ASP A 18 12.69 -15.97 13.01
C ASP A 18 12.80 -16.12 11.48
N GLY A 19 13.77 -15.45 10.87
CA GLY A 19 13.99 -15.46 9.42
C GLY A 19 12.98 -14.66 8.61
N LYS A 20 12.15 -13.85 9.27
CA LYS A 20 11.15 -12.98 8.65
C LYS A 20 11.49 -11.51 8.85
N VAL A 21 11.03 -10.68 7.93
CA VAL A 21 11.11 -9.23 8.08
C VAL A 21 9.78 -8.72 8.62
N MET A 22 9.80 -8.28 9.87
CA MET A 22 8.64 -7.79 10.58
C MET A 22 8.62 -6.25 10.59
N GLN A 23 7.45 -5.68 10.39
CA GLN A 23 7.21 -4.24 10.55
C GLN A 23 6.29 -4.00 11.73
N VAL A 24 6.68 -3.10 12.63
CA VAL A 24 5.84 -2.67 13.74
C VAL A 24 4.64 -1.89 13.20
N VAL A 25 3.43 -2.39 13.44
CA VAL A 25 2.16 -1.73 13.10
C VAL A 25 1.64 -0.92 14.28
N GLU A 26 1.73 -1.50 15.47
CA GLU A 26 1.27 -0.89 16.72
C GLU A 26 2.14 -1.41 17.86
N PHE A 27 2.42 -0.55 18.83
CA PHE A 27 3.18 -0.94 20.01
C PHE A 27 2.63 -0.24 21.26
N GLN A 28 2.79 -0.91 22.42
CA GLN A 28 2.39 -0.37 23.70
C GLN A 28 3.40 -0.78 24.77
N HIS A 29 3.97 0.20 25.47
CA HIS A 29 4.77 -0.04 26.66
C HIS A 29 3.86 -0.26 27.86
N VAL A 30 3.94 -1.44 28.46
CA VAL A 30 3.13 -1.81 29.62
C VAL A 30 4.02 -1.97 30.84
N LYS A 31 3.69 -1.22 31.89
CA LYS A 31 4.32 -1.32 33.20
C LYS A 31 3.28 -1.78 34.19
N PRO A 32 3.13 -3.10 34.42
CA PRO A 32 2.13 -3.61 35.36
C PRO A 32 2.51 -3.21 36.77
N GLY A 33 1.51 -3.03 37.66
CA GLY A 33 1.75 -2.75 39.06
C GLY A 33 2.45 -3.89 39.82
N LYS A 34 2.32 -5.12 39.31
CA LYS A 34 3.05 -6.31 39.76
C LYS A 34 3.55 -7.04 38.50
N GLY A 35 4.85 -7.36 38.45
CA GLY A 35 5.48 -8.05 37.34
C GLY A 35 6.43 -7.18 36.56
N ALA A 36 7.10 -7.80 35.57
CA ALA A 36 8.06 -7.13 34.71
C ALA A 36 7.37 -6.30 33.61
N ALA A 37 7.98 -5.16 33.26
CA ALA A 37 7.54 -4.37 32.12
C ALA A 37 7.71 -5.15 30.82
N PHE A 38 6.82 -4.92 29.84
CA PHE A 38 6.88 -5.53 28.53
C PHE A 38 6.40 -4.55 27.45
N VAL A 39 6.77 -4.84 26.21
CA VAL A 39 6.30 -4.11 25.02
C VAL A 39 5.38 -5.03 24.23
N ARG A 40 4.08 -4.73 24.25
CA ARG A 40 3.10 -5.42 23.42
C ARG A 40 3.25 -4.87 22.01
N THR A 41 3.53 -5.74 21.07
CA THR A 41 3.84 -5.34 19.69
C THR A 41 2.97 -6.09 18.72
N LYS A 42 2.21 -5.33 17.93
CA LYS A 42 1.51 -5.84 16.75
C LYS A 42 2.41 -5.60 15.53
N MET A 43 2.70 -6.63 14.80
CA MET A 43 3.66 -6.59 13.72
C MET A 43 3.16 -7.37 12.50
N LYS A 44 3.61 -6.93 11.33
CA LYS A 44 3.27 -7.53 10.03
C LYS A 44 4.52 -8.12 9.40
N ASP A 45 4.45 -9.37 8.94
CA ASP A 45 5.44 -9.93 8.02
C ASP A 45 5.25 -9.25 6.66
N ILE A 46 6.21 -8.43 6.28
CA ILE A 46 6.07 -7.59 5.07
C ILE A 46 6.38 -8.33 3.77
N ILE A 47 7.04 -9.49 3.85
CA ILE A 47 7.37 -10.33 2.69
C ILE A 47 6.27 -11.36 2.42
N ASN A 48 5.85 -12.10 3.45
CA ASN A 48 4.90 -13.20 3.31
C ASN A 48 3.46 -12.81 3.66
N GLY A 49 3.27 -11.64 4.25
CA GLY A 49 1.99 -11.21 4.78
C GLY A 49 1.68 -11.82 6.15
N GLY A 50 0.56 -11.43 6.73
CA GLY A 50 0.16 -11.87 8.06
C GLY A 50 0.54 -10.89 9.16
N VAL A 51 -0.38 -10.76 10.12
CA VAL A 51 -0.21 -9.88 11.29
C VAL A 51 -0.23 -10.76 12.54
N THR A 52 0.75 -10.55 13.41
CA THR A 52 0.87 -11.22 14.71
C THR A 52 1.06 -10.21 15.82
N GLU A 53 0.65 -10.59 17.03
CA GLU A 53 0.88 -9.80 18.23
C GLU A 53 1.72 -10.60 19.22
N THR A 54 2.78 -9.99 19.73
CA THR A 54 3.70 -10.62 20.69
C THR A 54 4.15 -9.58 21.71
N SER A 55 4.33 -10.03 22.94
CA SER A 55 4.91 -9.21 24.02
C SER A 55 6.39 -9.50 24.15
N PHE A 56 7.21 -8.46 24.12
CA PHE A 56 8.65 -8.56 24.27
C PHE A 56 9.14 -7.95 25.57
N ASN A 57 10.23 -8.51 26.10
CA ASN A 57 10.99 -7.81 27.10
C ASN A 57 11.54 -6.51 26.49
N PRO A 58 11.46 -5.34 27.18
CA PRO A 58 11.94 -4.07 26.64
C PRO A 58 13.41 -4.09 26.22
N THR A 59 14.23 -4.94 26.82
CA THR A 59 15.66 -5.11 26.49
C THR A 59 15.94 -6.14 25.40
N ALA A 60 14.89 -6.84 24.89
CA ALA A 60 15.06 -7.77 23.77
C ALA A 60 15.60 -7.04 22.56
N LYS A 61 16.62 -7.61 21.91
CA LYS A 61 17.31 -7.02 20.78
C LYS A 61 17.03 -7.80 19.51
N PHE A 62 16.84 -7.05 18.44
CA PHE A 62 16.61 -7.58 17.10
C PHE A 62 17.55 -6.89 16.11
N GLU A 63 17.88 -7.58 15.04
CA GLU A 63 18.59 -6.99 13.91
C GLU A 63 17.62 -6.07 13.14
N GLN A 64 18.01 -4.82 12.96
CA GLN A 64 17.20 -3.88 12.18
C GLN A 64 17.26 -4.26 10.70
N ALA A 65 16.11 -4.39 10.07
CA ALA A 65 15.99 -4.68 8.64
C ALA A 65 15.84 -3.39 7.85
N TYR A 66 16.68 -3.21 6.84
CA TYR A 66 16.60 -2.07 5.93
C TYR A 66 15.87 -2.50 4.64
N VAL A 67 14.65 -2.01 4.48
CA VAL A 67 13.87 -2.20 3.26
C VAL A 67 14.18 -1.06 2.30
N GLU A 68 14.69 -1.40 1.13
CA GLU A 68 14.90 -0.46 0.05
C GLU A 68 13.58 -0.20 -0.68
N ARG A 69 13.28 1.08 -0.90
CA ARG A 69 12.14 1.55 -1.71
C ARG A 69 12.67 2.41 -2.83
N LYS A 70 12.46 1.96 -4.05
CA LYS A 70 12.94 2.63 -5.25
C LYS A 70 11.79 3.04 -6.15
N ASP A 71 11.81 4.28 -6.61
CA ASP A 71 10.83 4.76 -7.56
C ASP A 71 11.07 4.13 -8.94
N MET A 72 10.07 3.44 -9.45
CA MET A 72 10.07 2.81 -10.77
C MET A 72 8.78 3.12 -11.50
N GLU A 73 8.89 3.34 -12.81
CA GLU A 73 7.75 3.59 -13.67
C GLU A 73 7.15 2.28 -14.17
N TYR A 74 5.85 2.09 -13.97
CA TYR A 74 5.14 0.96 -14.58
C TYR A 74 5.07 1.15 -16.09
N SER A 75 5.63 0.22 -16.84
CA SER A 75 5.75 0.32 -18.29
C SER A 75 4.66 -0.46 -19.03
N TYR A 76 4.62 -1.78 -18.85
CA TYR A 76 3.63 -2.65 -19.46
C TYR A 76 3.55 -4.02 -18.74
N ASN A 77 2.59 -4.85 -19.14
CA ASN A 77 2.53 -6.25 -18.73
C ASN A 77 2.31 -7.16 -19.95
N ASP A 78 2.71 -8.41 -19.82
CA ASP A 78 2.51 -9.45 -20.83
C ASP A 78 1.42 -10.48 -20.44
N GLY A 79 0.69 -10.20 -19.35
CA GLY A 79 -0.31 -11.08 -18.76
C GLY A 79 0.19 -11.79 -17.50
N ASP A 80 1.44 -12.20 -17.45
CA ASP A 80 2.05 -12.92 -16.31
C ASP A 80 2.98 -12.01 -15.49
N LEU A 81 3.78 -11.20 -16.17
CA LEU A 81 4.75 -10.30 -15.58
C LEU A 81 4.40 -8.84 -15.86
N TYR A 82 4.71 -8.00 -14.88
CA TYR A 82 4.57 -6.56 -14.94
C TYR A 82 5.95 -5.93 -14.93
N TYR A 83 6.23 -5.11 -15.93
CA TYR A 83 7.56 -4.55 -16.16
C TYR A 83 7.62 -3.13 -15.64
N PHE A 84 8.57 -2.90 -14.74
CA PHE A 84 8.85 -1.60 -14.14
C PHE A 84 10.22 -1.12 -14.59
N MET A 85 10.30 0.13 -15.01
CA MET A 85 11.54 0.77 -15.39
C MET A 85 12.13 1.53 -14.21
N ASP A 86 13.36 1.21 -13.86
CA ASP A 86 14.15 1.98 -12.91
C ASP A 86 14.41 3.38 -13.48
N MET A 87 13.99 4.41 -12.76
CA MET A 87 14.09 5.79 -13.23
C MET A 87 15.53 6.34 -13.25
N GLU A 88 16.48 5.66 -12.61
CA GLU A 88 17.89 6.05 -12.56
C GLU A 88 18.72 5.31 -13.60
N THR A 89 18.54 3.99 -13.72
CA THR A 89 19.34 3.12 -14.60
C THR A 89 18.67 2.80 -15.92
N TYR A 90 17.36 3.03 -16.03
CA TYR A 90 16.50 2.65 -17.15
C TYR A 90 16.41 1.13 -17.41
N ASP A 91 16.82 0.35 -16.43
CA ASP A 91 16.66 -1.10 -16.49
C ASP A 91 15.20 -1.50 -16.29
N MET A 92 14.77 -2.51 -17.05
CA MET A 92 13.43 -3.10 -16.93
C MET A 92 13.45 -4.29 -15.97
N ILE A 93 12.60 -4.24 -14.94
CA ILE A 93 12.50 -5.28 -13.92
C ILE A 93 11.15 -5.96 -14.03
N PRO A 94 11.12 -7.29 -14.27
CA PRO A 94 9.88 -8.07 -14.28
C PRO A 94 9.44 -8.37 -12.84
N ILE A 95 8.17 -8.08 -12.54
CA ILE A 95 7.56 -8.34 -11.23
C ILE A 95 6.31 -9.19 -11.42
N SER A 96 6.18 -10.26 -10.64
CA SER A 96 5.02 -11.13 -10.71
C SER A 96 3.77 -10.45 -10.14
N LYS A 97 2.61 -10.83 -10.65
CA LYS A 97 1.32 -10.30 -10.22
C LYS A 97 1.09 -10.39 -8.71
N ASP A 98 1.58 -11.46 -8.08
CA ASP A 98 1.40 -11.70 -6.65
C ASP A 98 2.10 -10.66 -5.76
N MET A 99 3.07 -9.94 -6.29
CA MET A 99 3.82 -8.90 -5.58
C MET A 99 3.18 -7.51 -5.66
N LEU A 100 2.14 -7.34 -6.50
CA LEU A 100 1.58 -6.01 -6.79
C LEU A 100 0.59 -5.51 -5.73
N GLY A 101 -0.15 -6.41 -5.09
CA GLY A 101 -1.21 -6.07 -4.14
C GLY A 101 -2.48 -5.50 -4.80
N ASP A 102 -3.54 -5.33 -4.00
CA ASP A 102 -4.86 -4.93 -4.49
C ASP A 102 -4.90 -3.48 -5.01
N ALA A 103 -4.12 -2.60 -4.42
CA ALA A 103 -4.09 -1.18 -4.82
C ALA A 103 -3.55 -0.97 -6.25
N PHE A 104 -2.83 -1.95 -6.79
CA PHE A 104 -2.31 -1.90 -8.17
C PHE A 104 -3.42 -1.83 -9.23
N ARG A 105 -4.64 -2.25 -8.92
CA ARG A 105 -5.81 -2.12 -9.82
C ARG A 105 -6.10 -0.69 -10.26
N PHE A 106 -5.55 0.30 -9.58
CA PHE A 106 -5.67 1.73 -9.91
C PHE A 106 -4.47 2.28 -10.68
N VAL A 107 -3.44 1.48 -10.92
CA VAL A 107 -2.23 1.90 -11.61
C VAL A 107 -2.37 1.68 -13.11
N LYS A 108 -2.09 2.72 -13.87
CA LYS A 108 -1.96 2.65 -15.33
C LYS A 108 -0.51 2.81 -15.76
N GLU A 109 -0.23 2.49 -17.02
CA GLU A 109 1.09 2.68 -17.62
C GLU A 109 1.61 4.10 -17.44
N ASN A 110 2.91 4.23 -17.24
CA ASN A 110 3.65 5.47 -16.97
C ASN A 110 3.43 6.08 -15.57
N MET A 111 2.73 5.40 -14.69
CA MET A 111 2.68 5.81 -13.28
C MET A 111 3.90 5.32 -12.52
N THR A 112 4.43 6.18 -11.64
CA THR A 112 5.54 5.84 -10.77
C THR A 112 5.04 5.15 -9.50
N CYS A 113 5.61 3.98 -9.22
CA CYS A 113 5.37 3.21 -7.99
C CYS A 113 6.67 3.05 -7.21
N LYS A 114 6.57 2.72 -5.93
CA LYS A 114 7.73 2.33 -5.11
C LYS A 114 7.87 0.82 -5.13
N VAL A 115 8.98 0.34 -5.69
CA VAL A 115 9.33 -1.08 -5.67
C VAL A 115 10.14 -1.36 -4.42
N MET A 116 9.66 -2.29 -3.60
CA MET A 116 10.27 -2.65 -2.33
C MET A 116 11.14 -3.88 -2.49
N SER A 117 12.38 -3.79 -1.99
CA SER A 117 13.31 -4.91 -1.95
C SER A 117 13.98 -5.06 -0.58
N TYR A 118 14.39 -6.27 -0.29
CA TYR A 118 15.17 -6.62 0.88
C TYR A 118 16.32 -7.54 0.48
N LYS A 119 17.55 -7.15 0.82
CA LYS A 119 18.77 -7.87 0.42
C LYS A 119 18.81 -8.19 -1.09
N GLY A 120 18.41 -7.22 -1.91
CA GLY A 120 18.42 -7.34 -3.37
C GLY A 120 17.24 -8.10 -3.99
N SER A 121 16.33 -8.65 -3.19
CA SER A 121 15.14 -9.36 -3.68
C SER A 121 13.89 -8.49 -3.57
N VAL A 122 13.22 -8.28 -4.69
CA VAL A 122 11.93 -7.57 -4.73
C VAL A 122 10.85 -8.41 -4.07
N PHE A 123 10.05 -7.82 -3.20
CA PHE A 123 8.94 -8.52 -2.54
C PHE A 123 7.59 -7.80 -2.64
N GLY A 124 7.56 -6.57 -3.11
CA GLY A 124 6.31 -5.83 -3.22
C GLY A 124 6.43 -4.53 -4.00
N VAL A 125 5.28 -3.99 -4.35
CA VAL A 125 5.12 -2.71 -5.02
C VAL A 125 4.10 -1.88 -4.27
N GLU A 126 4.45 -0.64 -3.94
CA GLU A 126 3.55 0.35 -3.36
C GLU A 126 3.13 1.35 -4.45
N PRO A 127 1.87 1.32 -4.89
CA PRO A 127 1.34 2.36 -5.77
C PRO A 127 1.30 3.72 -5.09
N PRO A 128 1.18 4.83 -5.86
CA PRO A 128 0.91 6.13 -5.27
C PRO A 128 -0.35 6.10 -4.41
N ASN A 129 -0.36 6.79 -3.29
CA ASN A 129 -1.53 6.85 -2.40
C ASN A 129 -2.75 7.48 -3.08
N PHE A 130 -2.51 8.39 -4.02
CA PHE A 130 -3.55 9.09 -4.76
C PHE A 130 -3.26 9.01 -6.24
N VAL A 131 -4.29 8.72 -7.03
CA VAL A 131 -4.22 8.68 -8.49
C VAL A 131 -5.38 9.47 -9.09
N GLU A 132 -5.17 9.96 -10.29
CA GLU A 132 -6.20 10.60 -11.10
C GLU A 132 -6.51 9.69 -12.28
N LEU A 133 -7.77 9.26 -12.37
CA LEU A 133 -8.25 8.34 -13.40
C LEU A 133 -9.52 8.88 -14.04
N GLU A 134 -9.67 8.60 -15.34
CA GLU A 134 -10.87 8.91 -16.09
C GLU A 134 -11.97 7.87 -15.85
N VAL A 135 -13.19 8.33 -15.68
CA VAL A 135 -14.37 7.47 -15.66
C VAL A 135 -14.77 7.17 -17.10
N THR A 136 -14.73 5.89 -17.47
CA THR A 136 -15.08 5.44 -18.83
C THR A 136 -16.54 5.10 -18.97
N GLU A 137 -17.18 4.61 -17.90
CA GLU A 137 -18.58 4.19 -17.89
C GLU A 137 -19.21 4.42 -16.51
N THR A 138 -20.40 4.98 -16.50
CA THR A 138 -21.24 5.11 -15.30
C THR A 138 -22.68 5.36 -15.70
N ASP A 139 -23.60 4.96 -14.84
CA ASP A 139 -25.03 5.22 -15.05
C ASP A 139 -25.35 6.73 -14.91
N PRO A 140 -26.38 7.22 -15.62
CA PRO A 140 -26.84 8.58 -15.40
C PRO A 140 -27.40 8.72 -13.98
N GLY A 141 -27.01 9.81 -13.28
CA GLY A 141 -27.61 10.16 -12.00
C GLY A 141 -29.03 10.68 -12.20
N PHE A 142 -30.00 10.13 -11.47
CA PHE A 142 -31.38 10.63 -11.51
C PHE A 142 -31.53 11.92 -10.69
N LYS A 143 -32.09 12.96 -11.32
CA LYS A 143 -32.54 14.15 -10.60
C LYS A 143 -33.74 13.78 -9.76
N GLY A 144 -33.63 13.78 -8.45
CA GLY A 144 -34.72 13.51 -7.53
C GLY A 144 -34.35 12.73 -6.27
N ASP A 145 -33.20 12.11 -6.22
CA ASP A 145 -32.69 11.52 -4.99
C ASP A 145 -32.15 12.61 -4.06
N THR A 146 -32.99 13.04 -3.14
CA THR A 146 -32.66 14.03 -2.11
C THR A 146 -31.88 13.43 -0.93
N ALA A 147 -31.47 12.16 -1.02
CA ALA A 147 -30.67 11.52 0.00
C ALA A 147 -29.22 12.02 -0.08
N THR A 148 -28.74 12.60 0.98
CA THR A 148 -27.32 12.89 1.19
C THR A 148 -26.52 11.60 1.16
N ASN A 149 -25.41 11.56 0.43
CA ASN A 149 -24.48 10.41 0.30
C ASN A 149 -24.96 9.25 -0.61
N VAL A 150 -25.82 9.50 -1.57
CA VAL A 150 -26.13 8.50 -2.61
C VAL A 150 -24.97 8.40 -3.59
N THR A 151 -24.53 7.18 -3.83
CA THR A 151 -23.44 6.85 -4.77
C THR A 151 -23.95 5.92 -5.86
N LYS A 152 -23.23 5.89 -6.97
CA LYS A 152 -23.45 4.97 -8.09
C LYS A 152 -22.15 4.28 -8.49
N PRO A 153 -22.18 3.10 -9.13
CA PRO A 153 -20.99 2.48 -9.67
C PRO A 153 -20.45 3.26 -10.87
N ALA A 154 -19.13 3.30 -10.99
CA ALA A 154 -18.43 3.85 -12.14
C ALA A 154 -17.23 2.98 -12.48
N THR A 155 -17.02 2.72 -13.78
CA THR A 155 -15.86 2.01 -14.29
C THR A 155 -14.80 3.01 -14.68
N LEU A 156 -13.58 2.77 -14.25
CA LEU A 156 -12.40 3.61 -14.51
C LEU A 156 -11.65 3.12 -15.74
N GLU A 157 -10.78 3.96 -16.29
CA GLU A 157 -9.92 3.62 -17.43
C GLU A 157 -9.01 2.39 -17.21
N THR A 158 -8.74 2.02 -15.95
CA THR A 158 -8.02 0.79 -15.58
C THR A 158 -8.91 -0.46 -15.56
N GLY A 159 -10.21 -0.33 -15.83
CA GLY A 159 -11.19 -1.42 -15.76
C GLY A 159 -11.74 -1.69 -14.36
N THR A 160 -11.31 -0.95 -13.36
CA THR A 160 -11.75 -1.09 -11.98
C THR A 160 -13.05 -0.33 -11.73
N GLU A 161 -13.99 -0.96 -11.03
CA GLU A 161 -15.24 -0.33 -10.59
C GLU A 161 -15.11 0.24 -9.18
N ILE A 162 -15.56 1.47 -9.00
CA ILE A 162 -15.69 2.12 -7.69
C ILE A 162 -17.05 2.83 -7.55
N LYS A 163 -17.37 3.26 -6.34
CA LYS A 163 -18.54 4.09 -6.07
C LYS A 163 -18.18 5.57 -6.16
N VAL A 164 -19.01 6.32 -6.88
CA VAL A 164 -18.85 7.75 -7.10
C VAL A 164 -20.15 8.50 -6.79
N PRO A 165 -20.08 9.82 -6.51
CA PRO A 165 -21.28 10.66 -6.41
C PRO A 165 -22.10 10.66 -7.69
N LEU A 166 -23.42 10.92 -7.59
CA LEU A 166 -24.34 10.88 -8.72
C LEU A 166 -24.02 11.88 -9.83
N PHE A 167 -23.32 12.98 -9.53
CA PHE A 167 -22.96 14.03 -10.50
C PHE A 167 -21.79 13.67 -11.42
N ILE A 168 -21.10 12.58 -11.17
CA ILE A 168 -19.98 12.12 -12.01
C ILE A 168 -20.51 11.57 -13.32
N ASN A 169 -19.90 11.95 -14.43
CA ASN A 169 -20.24 11.55 -15.79
C ASN A 169 -19.07 10.81 -16.46
N PRO A 170 -19.36 10.00 -17.50
CA PRO A 170 -18.27 9.47 -18.35
C PRO A 170 -17.41 10.60 -18.91
N GLY A 171 -16.09 10.43 -18.91
CA GLY A 171 -15.11 11.44 -19.30
C GLY A 171 -14.60 12.32 -18.17
N ASP A 172 -15.26 12.31 -17.02
CA ASP A 172 -14.76 13.02 -15.85
C ASP A 172 -13.48 12.37 -15.32
N LYS A 173 -12.49 13.18 -14.98
CA LYS A 173 -11.30 12.74 -14.27
C LYS A 173 -11.51 12.91 -12.78
N ILE A 174 -11.26 11.86 -12.03
CA ILE A 174 -11.47 11.82 -10.59
C ILE A 174 -10.20 11.41 -9.84
N LYS A 175 -10.05 11.93 -8.63
CA LYS A 175 -8.99 11.55 -7.71
C LYS A 175 -9.46 10.46 -6.75
N ILE A 176 -8.66 9.46 -6.58
CA ILE A 176 -8.96 8.25 -5.83
C ILE A 176 -7.85 8.01 -4.81
N ASP A 177 -8.23 7.61 -3.59
CA ASP A 177 -7.32 7.04 -2.61
C ASP A 177 -7.12 5.54 -2.93
N THR A 178 -5.94 5.16 -3.38
CA THR A 178 -5.63 3.78 -3.76
C THR A 178 -5.62 2.82 -2.58
N ARG A 179 -5.42 3.31 -1.37
CA ARG A 179 -5.38 2.51 -0.14
C ARG A 179 -6.77 2.01 0.26
N THR A 180 -7.80 2.80 0.01
CA THR A 180 -9.19 2.51 0.35
C THR A 180 -10.06 2.18 -0.86
N GLY A 181 -9.65 2.63 -2.05
CA GLY A 181 -10.43 2.57 -3.28
C GLY A 181 -11.56 3.60 -3.34
N GLU A 182 -11.52 4.64 -2.51
CA GLU A 182 -12.57 5.63 -2.40
C GLU A 182 -12.33 6.83 -3.31
N TYR A 183 -13.44 7.34 -3.86
CA TYR A 183 -13.51 8.62 -4.54
C TYR A 183 -13.20 9.76 -3.55
N LEU A 184 -12.37 10.71 -3.95
CA LEU A 184 -12.06 11.90 -3.15
C LEU A 184 -12.66 13.16 -3.74
N GLU A 185 -12.38 13.45 -5.00
CA GLU A 185 -12.82 14.66 -5.67
C GLU A 185 -12.82 14.49 -7.20
N ARG A 186 -13.60 15.34 -7.87
CA ARG A 186 -13.51 15.49 -9.32
C ARG A 186 -12.39 16.50 -9.64
N CYS A 187 -11.45 16.10 -10.49
CA CYS A 187 -10.38 16.97 -10.94
C CYS A 187 -10.95 18.07 -11.84
N LYS A 188 -10.48 19.29 -11.66
CA LYS A 188 -10.81 20.41 -12.57
C LYS A 188 -10.10 20.17 -13.90
N ALA A 189 -10.84 20.40 -14.98
CA ALA A 189 -10.28 20.39 -16.32
C ALA A 189 -9.26 21.52 -16.50
#